data_042ce0e1a9fb595235848b570d770e0b
#
_entry.id   042ce0e1a9fb595235848b570d770e0b
#
_cell.length_a   1.000
_cell.length_b   1.000
_cell.length_c   1.000
_cell.angle_alpha   90.00
_cell.angle_beta   90.00
_cell.angle_gamma   90.00
#
_symmetry.space_group_name_H-M   'P 1'
#
loop_
_entity.id
_entity.type
_entity.pdbx_description
1 polymer ?
#
loop_
_entity_poly.entity_id
_entity_poly.type
_entity_poly.pdbx_seq_one_letter_code
_entity_poly.pdbx_strand_id
1 'polypeptide(L)'
;GAIGRVLQVIGLGPHRLSVNHRPEWFFSKAAYGGILCDLASHQVEQFLTYTGNQDAAITMARVANLANPGHPELEDFGEVSLVGDNAASAYCRVDWFTPGGLRTWGDGRTLITGTEGMIECRKYVDLARSEWVDNTVLLVNDTGEHRQRVTGKVGFPFFAALILDCLNHTEFAMTQDHTFKAAELSLIAQVIADEARA
;
A
#
# COMPACT_ATOMS: atom_id res chain seq x y z
N GLY A 1 19.68 -1.21 -8.41
CA GLY A 1 20.57 -1.90 -7.62
C GLY A 1 21.06 -1.33 -6.29
N ALA A 2 20.46 -0.24 -5.71
CA ALA A 2 21.04 0.37 -4.50
C ALA A 2 20.98 -0.53 -3.24
N ILE A 3 20.13 -1.55 -3.24
CA ILE A 3 19.94 -2.51 -2.13
C ILE A 3 20.03 -3.98 -2.59
N GLY A 4 20.52 -4.22 -3.80
CA GLY A 4 20.54 -5.55 -4.39
C GLY A 4 19.15 -6.10 -4.72
N ARG A 5 18.95 -7.43 -4.59
CA ARG A 5 17.66 -8.08 -4.81
C ARG A 5 16.74 -7.85 -3.59
N VAL A 6 15.50 -7.46 -3.83
CA VAL A 6 14.50 -7.26 -2.76
C VAL A 6 14.10 -8.61 -2.16
N LEU A 7 14.12 -8.67 -0.83
CA LEU A 7 13.78 -9.85 -0.03
C LEU A 7 12.42 -9.71 0.66
N GLN A 8 12.14 -8.50 1.18
CA GLN A 8 10.90 -8.23 1.90
C GLN A 8 10.43 -6.80 1.70
N VAL A 9 9.11 -6.63 1.65
CA VAL A 9 8.43 -5.33 1.66
C VAL A 9 7.44 -5.29 2.82
N ILE A 10 7.52 -4.25 3.66
CA ILE A 10 6.51 -3.98 4.69
C ILE A 10 5.79 -2.69 4.31
N GLY A 11 4.49 -2.80 4.05
CA GLY A 11 3.62 -1.68 3.69
C GLY A 11 2.69 -1.29 4.84
N LEU A 12 2.77 -0.03 5.29
CA LEU A 12 1.85 0.53 6.29
C LEU A 12 1.00 1.61 5.63
N GLY A 13 -0.31 1.37 5.54
CA GLY A 13 -1.27 2.25 4.88
C GLY A 13 -2.39 2.72 5.82
N PRO A 14 -2.07 3.40 6.95
CA PRO A 14 -3.11 3.96 7.80
C PRO A 14 -3.77 5.16 7.13
N HIS A 15 -5.10 5.25 7.24
CA HIS A 15 -5.90 6.32 6.68
C HIS A 15 -6.82 6.94 7.73
N ARG A 16 -7.26 8.17 7.48
CA ARG A 16 -8.30 8.81 8.28
C ARG A 16 -9.67 8.44 7.72
N LEU A 17 -10.54 7.90 8.57
CA LEU A 17 -11.87 7.49 8.16
C LEU A 17 -12.74 8.68 7.75
N SER A 18 -12.73 9.78 8.53
CA SER A 18 -13.54 10.97 8.25
C SER A 18 -15.03 10.63 8.05
N VAL A 19 -15.64 9.90 9.00
CA VAL A 19 -16.99 9.31 8.92
C VAL A 19 -18.02 10.29 8.34
N ASN A 20 -18.06 11.53 8.84
CA ASN A 20 -19.06 12.54 8.44
C ASN A 20 -18.92 13.03 6.97
N HIS A 21 -17.87 12.62 6.28
CA HIS A 21 -17.61 12.98 4.88
C HIS A 21 -17.70 11.78 3.92
N ARG A 22 -18.05 10.59 4.44
CA ARG A 22 -18.23 9.39 3.62
C ARG A 22 -19.67 9.24 3.17
N PRO A 23 -19.92 8.82 1.93
CA PRO A 23 -21.25 8.46 1.47
C PRO A 23 -21.72 7.15 2.15
N GLU A 24 -23.02 6.94 2.24
CA GLU A 24 -23.58 5.75 2.91
C GLU A 24 -23.08 4.41 2.34
N TRP A 25 -22.92 4.33 1.02
CA TRP A 25 -22.44 3.11 0.39
C TRP A 25 -21.06 2.66 0.89
N PHE A 26 -20.24 3.58 1.37
CA PHE A 26 -18.91 3.29 1.91
C PHE A 26 -18.95 2.41 3.17
N PHE A 27 -20.07 2.37 3.85
CA PHE A 27 -20.28 1.55 5.05
C PHE A 27 -20.99 0.22 4.77
N SER A 28 -21.30 -0.08 3.51
CA SER A 28 -21.88 -1.35 3.08
C SER A 28 -20.79 -2.23 2.46
N LYS A 29 -20.54 -3.40 3.04
CA LYS A 29 -19.54 -4.37 2.57
C LYS A 29 -19.73 -4.73 1.10
N ALA A 30 -20.98 -4.96 0.70
CA ALA A 30 -21.33 -5.30 -0.69
C ALA A 30 -21.00 -4.19 -1.70
N ALA A 31 -20.95 -2.93 -1.24
CA ALA A 31 -20.70 -1.79 -2.12
C ALA A 31 -19.23 -1.37 -2.17
N TYR A 32 -18.49 -1.39 -1.04
CA TYR A 32 -17.09 -0.98 -1.03
C TYR A 32 -16.09 -2.14 -1.18
N GLY A 33 -16.52 -3.39 -1.04
CA GLY A 33 -15.73 -4.58 -1.34
C GLY A 33 -14.80 -5.08 -0.23
N GLY A 34 -14.61 -4.30 0.85
CA GLY A 34 -13.73 -4.63 1.96
C GLY A 34 -12.42 -3.86 1.97
N ILE A 35 -11.80 -3.77 3.15
CA ILE A 35 -10.61 -2.93 3.38
C ILE A 35 -9.37 -3.42 2.62
N LEU A 36 -9.25 -4.73 2.39
CA LEU A 36 -8.12 -5.27 1.63
C LEU A 36 -8.22 -4.91 0.14
N CYS A 37 -9.44 -4.88 -0.41
CA CYS A 37 -9.67 -4.41 -1.77
C CYS A 37 -9.49 -2.89 -1.89
N ASP A 38 -10.00 -2.12 -0.91
CA ASP A 38 -9.96 -0.65 -0.95
C ASP A 38 -8.55 -0.11 -0.69
N LEU A 39 -7.88 -0.53 0.38
CA LEU A 39 -6.59 0.03 0.78
C LEU A 39 -5.39 -0.88 0.50
N ALA A 40 -5.48 -2.18 0.79
CA ALA A 40 -4.31 -3.05 0.68
C ALA A 40 -3.91 -3.33 -0.78
N SER A 41 -4.82 -3.14 -1.73
CA SER A 41 -4.52 -3.23 -3.17
C SER A 41 -3.31 -2.36 -3.58
N HIS A 42 -3.15 -1.19 -2.97
CA HIS A 42 -1.98 -0.34 -3.20
C HIS A 42 -0.68 -0.96 -2.70
N GLN A 43 -0.68 -1.66 -1.56
CA GLN A 43 0.50 -2.31 -1.02
C GLN A 43 0.82 -3.59 -1.77
N VAL A 44 -0.19 -4.32 -2.23
CA VAL A 44 -0.03 -5.50 -3.09
C VAL A 44 0.63 -5.11 -4.42
N GLU A 45 0.13 -4.06 -5.07
CA GLU A 45 0.73 -3.51 -6.29
C GLU A 45 2.19 -3.09 -6.06
N GLN A 46 2.47 -2.36 -4.97
CA GLN A 46 3.83 -1.94 -4.62
C GLN A 46 4.76 -3.12 -4.38
N PHE A 47 4.27 -4.20 -3.75
CA PHE A 47 5.04 -5.43 -3.58
C PHE A 47 5.43 -6.03 -4.93
N LEU A 48 4.50 -6.23 -5.84
CA LEU A 48 4.79 -6.76 -7.18
C LEU A 48 5.80 -5.87 -7.92
N THR A 49 5.60 -4.55 -7.88
CA THR A 49 6.51 -3.58 -8.50
C THR A 49 7.92 -3.62 -7.92
N TYR A 50 8.07 -3.59 -6.58
CA TYR A 50 9.41 -3.53 -5.96
C TYR A 50 10.19 -4.83 -6.04
N THR A 51 9.50 -5.96 -6.06
CA THR A 51 10.12 -7.28 -6.11
C THR A 51 10.29 -7.82 -7.53
N GLY A 52 9.57 -7.25 -8.51
CA GLY A 52 9.51 -7.74 -9.88
C GLY A 52 8.72 -9.04 -10.03
N ASN A 53 7.94 -9.43 -9.01
CA ASN A 53 7.08 -10.61 -9.09
C ASN A 53 5.88 -10.37 -10.03
N GLN A 54 5.49 -11.40 -10.74
CA GLN A 54 4.31 -11.39 -11.61
C GLN A 54 3.11 -12.08 -10.95
N ASP A 55 3.37 -12.86 -9.91
CA ASP A 55 2.35 -13.53 -9.09
C ASP A 55 2.82 -13.69 -7.64
N ALA A 56 1.89 -14.04 -6.75
CA ALA A 56 2.17 -14.30 -5.35
C ALA A 56 1.10 -15.19 -4.71
N ALA A 57 1.47 -15.89 -3.64
CA ALA A 57 0.53 -16.60 -2.78
C ALA A 57 0.21 -15.76 -1.54
N ILE A 58 -1.08 -15.65 -1.20
CA ILE A 58 -1.51 -15.07 0.07
C ILE A 58 -1.30 -16.10 1.18
N THR A 59 -0.47 -15.78 2.16
CA THR A 59 -0.12 -16.69 3.27
C THR A 59 -0.87 -16.37 4.55
N MET A 60 -1.40 -15.16 4.69
CA MET A 60 -2.26 -14.72 5.79
C MET A 60 -3.10 -13.53 5.34
N ALA A 61 -4.36 -13.52 5.71
CA ALA A 61 -5.21 -12.35 5.57
C ALA A 61 -6.16 -12.26 6.77
N ARG A 62 -6.38 -11.05 7.26
CA ARG A 62 -7.28 -10.78 8.38
C ARG A 62 -7.92 -9.40 8.23
N VAL A 63 -9.20 -9.32 8.56
CA VAL A 63 -9.94 -8.06 8.64
C VAL A 63 -10.74 -7.98 9.94
N ALA A 64 -11.01 -6.78 10.40
CA ALA A 64 -11.81 -6.56 11.61
C ALA A 64 -12.51 -5.20 11.58
N ASN A 65 -13.58 -5.09 12.38
CA ASN A 65 -14.12 -3.81 12.83
C ASN A 65 -13.81 -3.69 14.33
N LEU A 66 -12.84 -2.86 14.69
CA LEU A 66 -12.33 -2.76 16.05
C LEU A 66 -12.81 -1.50 16.78
N ALA A 67 -13.15 -0.44 16.04
CA ALA A 67 -13.42 0.88 16.63
C ALA A 67 -14.70 1.56 16.09
N ASN A 68 -15.41 0.97 15.14
CA ASN A 68 -16.57 1.58 14.50
C ASN A 68 -17.85 0.71 14.61
N PRO A 69 -18.32 0.40 15.83
CA PRO A 69 -19.48 -0.49 16.03
C PRO A 69 -20.80 0.07 15.47
N GLY A 70 -20.88 1.38 15.21
CA GLY A 70 -22.03 2.01 14.53
C GLY A 70 -22.15 1.69 13.04
N HIS A 71 -21.11 1.11 12.45
CA HIS A 71 -21.05 0.69 11.06
C HIS A 71 -20.58 -0.78 10.98
N PRO A 72 -21.44 -1.74 11.30
CA PRO A 72 -21.04 -3.14 11.52
C PRO A 72 -20.45 -3.84 10.30
N GLU A 73 -20.77 -3.39 9.10
CA GLU A 73 -20.21 -3.93 7.86
C GLU A 73 -18.86 -3.28 7.47
N LEU A 74 -18.48 -2.17 8.12
CA LEU A 74 -17.18 -1.55 7.88
C LEU A 74 -16.07 -2.41 8.46
N GLU A 75 -15.03 -2.64 7.70
CA GLU A 75 -13.75 -3.14 8.18
C GLU A 75 -12.84 -1.94 8.38
N ASP A 76 -12.45 -1.68 9.60
CA ASP A 76 -11.58 -0.55 9.95
C ASP A 76 -10.12 -0.95 10.15
N PHE A 77 -9.84 -2.26 10.06
CA PHE A 77 -8.52 -2.87 10.15
C PHE A 77 -8.39 -4.02 9.14
N GLY A 78 -7.23 -4.08 8.47
CA GLY A 78 -6.86 -5.17 7.59
C GLY A 78 -5.37 -5.42 7.57
N GLU A 79 -4.99 -6.69 7.48
CA GLU A 79 -3.60 -7.10 7.30
C GLU A 79 -3.52 -8.31 6.35
N VAL A 80 -2.45 -8.34 5.57
CA VAL A 80 -2.18 -9.41 4.62
C VAL A 80 -0.68 -9.70 4.53
N SER A 81 -0.34 -10.98 4.44
CA SER A 81 1.01 -11.43 4.11
C SER A 81 1.00 -12.23 2.82
N LEU A 82 2.03 -12.06 2.01
CA LEU A 82 2.16 -12.75 0.73
C LEU A 82 3.62 -13.10 0.43
N VAL A 83 3.80 -14.11 -0.41
CA VAL A 83 5.10 -14.57 -0.89
C VAL A 83 5.04 -14.68 -2.41
N GLY A 84 5.95 -14.01 -3.10
CA GLY A 84 6.08 -14.03 -4.55
C GLY A 84 6.86 -15.24 -5.08
N ASP A 85 6.82 -15.42 -6.39
CA ASP A 85 7.49 -16.53 -7.10
C ASP A 85 9.01 -16.55 -6.89
N ASN A 86 9.62 -15.39 -6.65
CA ASN A 86 11.06 -15.27 -6.38
C ASN A 86 11.41 -15.42 -4.89
N ALA A 87 10.47 -15.90 -4.07
CA ALA A 87 10.55 -16.06 -2.62
C ALA A 87 10.67 -14.74 -1.82
N ALA A 88 10.52 -13.57 -2.43
CA ALA A 88 10.36 -12.33 -1.69
C ALA A 88 9.00 -12.34 -0.97
N SER A 89 8.95 -11.74 0.23
CA SER A 89 7.73 -11.70 1.03
C SER A 89 7.22 -10.28 1.23
N ALA A 90 5.94 -10.14 1.57
CA ALA A 90 5.41 -8.89 2.09
C ALA A 90 4.54 -9.10 3.32
N TYR A 91 4.48 -8.05 4.14
CA TYR A 91 3.47 -7.83 5.15
C TYR A 91 2.88 -6.44 4.95
N CYS A 92 1.57 -6.37 4.85
CA CYS A 92 0.85 -5.12 4.66
C CYS A 92 -0.21 -4.96 5.75
N ARG A 93 -0.27 -3.77 6.34
CA ARG A 93 -1.32 -3.37 7.28
C ARG A 93 -1.98 -2.10 6.80
N VAL A 94 -3.30 -2.12 6.78
CA VAL A 94 -4.15 -0.98 6.44
C VAL A 94 -5.20 -0.75 7.52
N ASP A 95 -5.54 0.49 7.78
CA ASP A 95 -6.54 0.81 8.79
C ASP A 95 -7.15 2.20 8.59
N TRP A 96 -8.27 2.44 9.28
CA TRP A 96 -8.95 3.72 9.35
C TRP A 96 -8.72 4.44 10.69
N PHE A 97 -7.54 4.24 11.33
CA PHE A 97 -7.26 4.73 12.68
C PHE A 97 -6.42 6.00 12.74
N THR A 98 -6.12 6.63 11.61
CA THR A 98 -5.37 7.90 11.64
C THR A 98 -6.18 8.96 12.40
N PRO A 99 -5.64 9.50 13.51
CA PRO A 99 -6.35 10.48 14.34
C PRO A 99 -6.49 11.83 13.65
N GLY A 100 -7.53 12.58 14.04
CA GLY A 100 -7.82 13.91 13.50
C GLY A 100 -6.70 14.93 13.69
N GLY A 101 -5.85 14.76 14.72
CA GLY A 101 -4.72 15.66 15.00
C GLY A 101 -3.51 15.47 14.09
N LEU A 102 -3.44 14.42 13.29
CA LEU A 102 -2.37 14.29 12.30
C LEU A 102 -2.59 15.33 11.19
N ARG A 103 -1.54 16.04 10.79
CA ARG A 103 -1.60 17.10 9.76
C ARG A 103 -1.87 16.58 8.33
N THR A 104 -1.80 15.26 8.12
CA THR A 104 -2.12 14.59 6.86
C THR A 104 -3.21 13.54 7.06
N TRP A 105 -3.70 12.95 5.98
CA TRP A 105 -4.73 11.92 6.03
C TRP A 105 -4.23 10.54 6.51
N GLY A 106 -2.91 10.33 6.52
CA GLY A 106 -2.27 9.10 6.97
C GLY A 106 -0.76 9.24 7.06
N ASP A 107 -0.11 8.35 7.83
CA ASP A 107 1.35 8.19 7.93
C ASP A 107 1.75 6.92 7.17
N GLY A 108 1.69 6.98 5.85
CA GLY A 108 2.06 5.86 4.99
C GLY A 108 3.55 5.62 4.99
N ARG A 109 3.95 4.36 5.25
CA ARG A 109 5.37 3.95 5.23
C ARG A 109 5.54 2.67 4.42
N THR A 110 6.66 2.59 3.72
CA THR A 110 7.09 1.36 3.04
C THR A 110 8.53 1.09 3.41
N LEU A 111 8.80 -0.08 3.98
CA LEU A 111 10.14 -0.56 4.28
C LEU A 111 10.48 -1.67 3.30
N ILE A 112 11.63 -1.56 2.65
CA ILE A 112 12.08 -2.50 1.62
C ILE A 112 13.45 -3.01 2.05
N THR A 113 13.58 -4.31 2.29
CA THR A 113 14.83 -4.96 2.63
C THR A 113 15.35 -5.72 1.41
N GLY A 114 16.59 -5.50 1.07
CA GLY A 114 17.30 -6.19 -0.01
C GLY A 114 18.53 -6.94 0.49
N THR A 115 19.23 -7.60 -0.42
CA THR A 115 20.45 -8.36 -0.11
C THR A 115 21.64 -7.48 0.24
N GLU A 116 21.62 -6.20 -0.10
CA GLU A 116 22.75 -5.25 0.02
C GLU A 116 22.37 -3.96 0.73
N GLY A 117 21.17 -3.90 1.32
CA GLY A 117 20.72 -2.71 2.04
C GLY A 117 19.22 -2.67 2.28
N MET A 118 18.77 -1.52 2.74
CA MET A 118 17.34 -1.28 3.01
C MET A 118 16.93 0.14 2.62
N ILE A 119 15.65 0.29 2.31
CA ILE A 119 15.02 1.58 2.03
C ILE A 119 13.79 1.74 2.93
N GLU A 120 13.62 2.92 3.53
CA GLU A 120 12.36 3.35 4.10
C GLU A 120 11.82 4.54 3.30
N CYS A 121 10.59 4.41 2.80
CA CYS A 121 9.83 5.52 2.22
C CYS A 121 8.82 6.03 3.24
N ARG A 122 8.92 7.30 3.62
CA ARG A 122 7.91 8.01 4.44
C ARG A 122 7.11 8.93 3.54
N LYS A 123 5.80 8.69 3.46
CA LYS A 123 4.90 9.47 2.63
C LYS A 123 4.19 10.52 3.46
N TYR A 124 4.18 11.76 2.97
CA TYR A 124 3.39 12.91 3.46
C TYR A 124 3.81 13.48 4.81
N VAL A 125 4.29 12.69 5.76
CA VAL A 125 4.61 13.17 7.11
C VAL A 125 5.82 12.45 7.68
N ASP A 126 6.67 13.23 8.38
CA ASP A 126 7.64 12.71 9.33
C ASP A 126 7.36 13.42 10.67
N LEU A 127 6.87 12.66 11.66
CA LEU A 127 6.49 13.21 12.96
C LEU A 127 7.66 13.79 13.74
N ALA A 128 8.90 13.40 13.40
CA ALA A 128 10.12 13.97 14.00
C ALA A 128 10.47 15.34 13.42
N ARG A 129 9.70 15.84 12.44
CA ARG A 129 9.95 17.11 11.75
C ARG A 129 8.74 18.03 11.77
N SER A 130 9.02 19.33 11.64
CA SER A 130 8.02 20.38 11.68
C SER A 130 7.42 20.74 10.33
N GLU A 131 8.02 20.34 9.21
CA GLU A 131 7.50 20.64 7.88
C GLU A 131 6.10 20.02 7.67
N TRP A 132 5.23 20.78 6.99
CA TRP A 132 3.84 20.38 6.79
C TRP A 132 3.70 19.10 5.99
N VAL A 133 4.43 18.98 4.87
CA VAL A 133 4.53 17.78 4.04
C VAL A 133 6.00 17.42 3.86
N ASP A 134 6.37 16.21 4.21
CA ASP A 134 7.74 15.72 4.09
C ASP A 134 7.77 14.30 3.55
N ASN A 135 7.94 14.17 2.24
CA ASN A 135 8.19 12.88 1.61
C ASN A 135 9.70 12.61 1.64
N THR A 136 10.08 11.55 2.32
CA THR A 136 11.49 11.21 2.56
C THR A 136 11.77 9.78 2.15
N VAL A 137 12.90 9.57 1.49
CA VAL A 137 13.52 8.26 1.24
C VAL A 137 14.78 8.16 2.09
N LEU A 138 14.86 7.11 2.89
CA LEU A 138 16.03 6.73 3.68
C LEU A 138 16.61 5.47 3.07
N LEU A 139 17.86 5.52 2.61
CA LEU A 139 18.60 4.40 2.06
C LEU A 139 19.77 4.10 2.99
N VAL A 140 19.94 2.84 3.37
CA VAL A 140 21.10 2.33 4.09
C VAL A 140 21.69 1.17 3.31
N ASN A 141 22.98 1.24 3.00
CA ASN A 141 23.76 0.18 2.37
C ASN A 141 25.24 0.27 2.79
N ASP A 142 26.12 -0.52 2.21
CA ASP A 142 27.54 -0.53 2.57
C ASP A 142 28.26 0.81 2.35
N THR A 143 27.68 1.73 1.58
CA THR A 143 28.25 3.08 1.39
C THR A 143 27.83 4.07 2.49
N GLY A 144 26.86 3.71 3.35
CA GLY A 144 26.42 4.51 4.48
C GLY A 144 24.91 4.73 4.54
N GLU A 145 24.52 5.73 5.32
CA GLU A 145 23.14 6.18 5.51
C GLU A 145 22.88 7.42 4.64
N HIS A 146 21.86 7.33 3.78
CA HIS A 146 21.50 8.39 2.86
C HIS A 146 20.05 8.80 3.08
N ARG A 147 19.83 10.07 3.40
CA ARG A 147 18.51 10.66 3.52
C ARG A 147 18.25 11.63 2.38
N GLN A 148 17.18 11.40 1.64
CA GLN A 148 16.74 12.28 0.57
C GLN A 148 15.31 12.77 0.81
N ARG A 149 15.15 14.09 0.89
CA ARG A 149 13.84 14.72 0.82
C ARG A 149 13.41 14.81 -0.65
N VAL A 150 12.25 14.21 -0.97
CA VAL A 150 11.74 14.13 -2.34
C VAL A 150 10.47 14.95 -2.57
N THR A 151 10.02 15.69 -1.55
CA THR A 151 8.87 16.61 -1.66
C THR A 151 9.11 17.61 -2.78
N GLY A 152 8.19 17.67 -3.75
CA GLY A 152 8.26 18.54 -4.92
C GLY A 152 9.31 18.15 -5.96
N LYS A 153 10.04 17.04 -5.77
CA LYS A 153 11.05 16.56 -6.73
C LYS A 153 10.57 15.42 -7.59
N VAL A 154 9.57 14.69 -7.14
CA VAL A 154 8.89 13.62 -7.91
C VAL A 154 7.60 14.19 -8.47
N GLY A 155 7.44 14.13 -9.76
CA GLY A 155 6.20 14.52 -10.43
C GLY A 155 5.13 13.42 -10.32
N PHE A 156 4.12 13.52 -11.18
CA PHE A 156 3.06 12.52 -11.34
C PHE A 156 3.11 11.94 -12.77
N PRO A 157 4.19 11.22 -13.14
CA PRO A 157 4.38 10.77 -14.53
C PRO A 157 3.35 9.74 -14.98
N PHE A 158 2.77 8.99 -14.04
CA PHE A 158 1.83 7.91 -14.32
C PHE A 158 0.65 8.37 -15.15
N PHE A 159 -0.05 9.45 -14.76
CA PHE A 159 -1.25 9.89 -15.49
C PHE A 159 -0.97 10.37 -16.91
N ALA A 160 0.16 11.06 -17.11
CA ALA A 160 0.56 11.46 -18.44
C ALA A 160 0.89 10.25 -19.34
N ALA A 161 1.61 9.27 -18.78
CA ALA A 161 1.92 8.03 -19.48
C ALA A 161 0.65 7.21 -19.77
N LEU A 162 -0.27 7.09 -18.82
CA LEU A 162 -1.54 6.39 -19.00
C LEU A 162 -2.41 7.02 -20.10
N ILE A 163 -2.48 8.35 -20.17
CA ILE A 163 -3.21 9.04 -21.25
C ILE A 163 -2.58 8.72 -22.61
N LEU A 164 -1.25 8.73 -22.71
CA LEU A 164 -0.54 8.35 -23.94
C LEU A 164 -0.76 6.88 -24.30
N ASP A 165 -0.78 5.99 -23.32
CA ASP A 165 -1.11 4.58 -23.53
C ASP A 165 -2.52 4.39 -24.10
N CYS A 166 -3.51 5.09 -23.55
CA CYS A 166 -4.88 5.07 -24.07
C CYS A 166 -4.96 5.57 -25.50
N LEU A 167 -4.22 6.64 -25.84
CA LEU A 167 -4.23 7.21 -27.20
C LEU A 167 -3.50 6.35 -28.23
N ASN A 168 -2.44 5.68 -27.81
CA ASN A 168 -1.55 4.93 -28.70
C ASN A 168 -1.76 3.40 -28.61
N HIS A 169 -2.67 2.93 -27.77
CA HIS A 169 -2.89 1.50 -27.49
C HIS A 169 -1.61 0.78 -27.05
N THR A 170 -0.89 1.38 -26.09
CA THR A 170 0.34 0.88 -25.49
C THR A 170 0.18 0.69 -23.98
N GLU A 171 1.17 0.15 -23.28
CA GLU A 171 1.12 -0.16 -21.84
C GLU A 171 2.44 0.23 -21.13
N PHE A 172 2.95 1.44 -21.41
CA PHE A 172 4.20 1.92 -20.81
C PHE A 172 4.06 2.40 -19.37
N ALA A 173 2.89 2.91 -19.00
CA ALA A 173 2.61 3.38 -17.63
C ALA A 173 2.54 2.22 -16.66
N MET A 174 1.76 1.21 -17.02
CA MET A 174 1.56 -0.03 -16.28
C MET A 174 0.82 -1.01 -17.19
N THR A 175 1.23 -2.29 -17.19
CA THR A 175 0.52 -3.28 -17.99
C THR A 175 -0.83 -3.64 -17.38
N GLN A 176 -1.79 -4.04 -18.20
CA GLN A 176 -3.09 -4.50 -17.73
C GLN A 176 -2.93 -5.77 -16.88
N ASP A 177 -2.05 -6.70 -17.30
CA ASP A 177 -1.76 -7.91 -16.54
C ASP A 177 -1.30 -7.61 -15.11
N HIS A 178 -0.39 -6.64 -14.93
CA HIS A 178 0.07 -6.22 -13.61
C HIS A 178 -1.08 -5.63 -12.77
N THR A 179 -1.90 -4.78 -13.38
CA THR A 179 -3.05 -4.14 -12.71
C THR A 179 -4.07 -5.18 -12.28
N PHE A 180 -4.44 -6.10 -13.17
CA PHE A 180 -5.40 -7.17 -12.87
C PHE A 180 -4.85 -8.15 -11.84
N LYS A 181 -3.55 -8.47 -11.87
CA LYS A 181 -2.93 -9.34 -10.88
C LYS A 181 -2.95 -8.71 -9.48
N ALA A 182 -2.65 -7.43 -9.35
CA ALA A 182 -2.76 -6.73 -8.07
C ALA A 182 -4.20 -6.74 -7.52
N ALA A 183 -5.19 -6.53 -8.39
CA ALA A 183 -6.60 -6.61 -8.03
C ALA A 183 -7.01 -8.04 -7.64
N GLU A 184 -6.64 -9.05 -8.41
CA GLU A 184 -6.90 -10.47 -8.13
C GLU A 184 -6.37 -10.88 -6.75
N LEU A 185 -5.10 -10.59 -6.46
CA LEU A 185 -4.49 -10.92 -5.17
C LEU A 185 -5.19 -10.24 -4.00
N SER A 186 -5.65 -9.00 -4.19
CA SER A 186 -6.40 -8.26 -3.17
C SER A 186 -7.77 -8.89 -2.91
N LEU A 187 -8.45 -9.34 -3.96
CA LEU A 187 -9.73 -10.06 -3.87
C LEU A 187 -9.55 -11.41 -3.18
N ILE A 188 -8.52 -12.19 -3.55
CA ILE A 188 -8.19 -13.46 -2.89
C ILE A 188 -7.92 -13.24 -1.40
N ALA A 189 -7.14 -12.22 -1.05
CA ALA A 189 -6.88 -11.89 0.34
C ALA A 189 -8.17 -11.54 1.11
N GLN A 190 -9.07 -10.78 0.48
CA GLN A 190 -10.35 -10.43 1.10
C GLN A 190 -11.23 -11.66 1.32
N VAL A 191 -11.32 -12.57 0.35
CA VAL A 191 -12.07 -13.84 0.50
C VAL A 191 -11.51 -14.69 1.64
N ILE A 192 -10.18 -14.87 1.70
CA ILE A 192 -9.54 -15.63 2.80
C ILE A 192 -9.85 -15.00 4.16
N ALA A 193 -9.81 -13.68 4.26
CA ALA A 193 -10.11 -12.97 5.51
C ALA A 193 -11.60 -13.07 5.91
N ASP A 194 -12.51 -13.04 4.94
CA ASP A 194 -13.95 -13.19 5.17
C ASP A 194 -14.30 -14.60 5.62
N GLU A 195 -13.73 -15.64 5.00
CA GLU A 195 -13.90 -17.04 5.39
C GLU A 195 -13.37 -17.33 6.81
N ALA A 196 -12.27 -16.69 7.20
CA ALA A 196 -11.72 -16.84 8.55
C ALA A 196 -12.55 -16.17 9.66
N ARG A 197 -13.51 -15.29 9.31
CA ARG A 197 -14.44 -14.64 10.24
C ARG A 197 -15.76 -15.39 10.45
N ALA A 198 -16.13 -16.25 9.49
CA ALA A 198 -17.36 -17.03 9.51
C ALA A 198 -17.29 -18.19 10.50
#